data_491092f02565eedc49e7e6d562d6f707
#
_entry.id   491092f02565eedc49e7e6d562d6f707
#
_cell.length_a   1.000
_cell.length_b   1.000
_cell.length_c   1.000
_cell.angle_alpha   90.00
_cell.angle_beta   90.00
_cell.angle_gamma   90.00
#
_symmetry.space_group_name_H-M   'P 1'
#
loop_
_entity.id
_entity.type
_entity.pdbx_description
1 polymer ?
#
loop_
_entity_poly.entity_id
_entity_poly.type
_entity_poly.pdbx_seq_one_letter_code
_entity_poly.pdbx_strand_id
1 'polypeptide(L)'
;MSDFMQASHVFLDNPATTVEEALTFLSEKAVELGIADDAASVLDAYHKREEEGSTGMVNGFSIPHAKSTAINKAAVIVVKYTGEIEDWETMDEEKISCAISLLVPGAEAGTTHLKLLSKVAVMLMQEDFRETVKAASDAEEIAALINANLEDDEDEL
;
A
#
# COMPACT_ATOMS: atom_id res chain seq x y z
N MET A 1 11.38 -9.01 -13.68
CA MET A 1 9.95 -8.65 -13.70
C MET A 1 9.35 -8.72 -12.30
N SER A 2 8.56 -7.75 -11.95
CA SER A 2 7.96 -7.69 -10.62
C SER A 2 6.57 -8.30 -10.63
N ASP A 3 6.31 -9.18 -9.65
CA ASP A 3 4.99 -9.78 -9.46
C ASP A 3 4.25 -9.16 -8.28
N PHE A 4 4.78 -8.06 -7.73
CA PHE A 4 4.21 -7.45 -6.53
C PHE A 4 2.90 -6.71 -6.81
N MET A 5 2.68 -6.30 -8.04
CA MET A 5 1.60 -5.40 -8.38
C MET A 5 0.96 -5.73 -9.71
N GLN A 6 -0.37 -5.73 -9.76
CA GLN A 6 -1.15 -5.94 -10.98
C GLN A 6 -2.31 -4.96 -10.97
N ALA A 7 -2.95 -4.76 -12.12
CA ALA A 7 -4.12 -3.86 -12.19
C ALA A 7 -5.23 -4.28 -11.22
N SER A 8 -5.39 -5.58 -10.98
CA SER A 8 -6.38 -6.08 -10.04
C SER A 8 -6.07 -5.71 -8.58
N HIS A 9 -4.86 -5.22 -8.31
CA HIS A 9 -4.47 -4.76 -6.96
C HIS A 9 -4.77 -3.28 -6.77
N VAL A 10 -5.32 -2.59 -7.76
CA VAL A 10 -5.62 -1.16 -7.69
C VAL A 10 -7.12 -0.96 -7.55
N PHE A 11 -7.53 -0.27 -6.50
CA PHE A 11 -8.95 0.00 -6.22
C PHE A 11 -9.17 1.50 -6.22
N LEU A 12 -10.04 1.95 -7.13
CA LEU A 12 -10.34 3.37 -7.29
C LEU A 12 -11.70 3.68 -6.65
N ASP A 13 -11.91 4.94 -6.30
CA ASP A 13 -13.20 5.43 -5.78
C ASP A 13 -13.69 4.68 -4.53
N ASN A 14 -12.77 4.34 -3.63
CA ASN A 14 -13.13 3.66 -2.38
C ASN A 14 -13.78 4.65 -1.41
N PRO A 15 -14.93 4.29 -0.80
CA PRO A 15 -15.67 5.21 0.06
C PRO A 15 -15.23 5.27 1.52
N ALA A 16 -14.18 4.57 1.91
CA ALA A 16 -13.71 4.57 3.30
C ALA A 16 -13.38 5.97 3.78
N THR A 17 -13.70 6.28 5.03
CA THR A 17 -13.42 7.58 5.62
C THR A 17 -12.66 7.48 6.94
N THR A 18 -12.38 6.26 7.41
CA THR A 18 -11.60 6.05 8.65
C THR A 18 -10.46 5.07 8.39
N VAL A 19 -9.43 5.14 9.23
CA VAL A 19 -8.31 4.20 9.16
C VAL A 19 -8.81 2.76 9.28
N GLU A 20 -9.74 2.52 10.21
CA GLU A 20 -10.26 1.18 10.43
C GLU A 20 -10.95 0.63 9.19
N GLU A 21 -11.75 1.45 8.52
CA GLU A 21 -12.41 1.04 7.29
C GLU A 21 -11.39 0.73 6.19
N ALA A 22 -10.36 1.58 6.10
CA ALA A 22 -9.30 1.40 5.11
C ALA A 22 -8.54 0.09 5.32
N LEU A 23 -8.14 -0.18 6.55
CA LEU A 23 -7.38 -1.39 6.87
C LEU A 23 -8.22 -2.65 6.72
N THR A 24 -9.51 -2.58 7.07
CA THR A 24 -10.42 -3.71 6.89
C THR A 24 -10.57 -4.04 5.41
N PHE A 25 -10.76 -3.02 4.59
CA PHE A 25 -10.87 -3.21 3.14
C PHE A 25 -9.62 -3.88 2.57
N LEU A 26 -8.43 -3.38 2.95
CA LEU A 26 -7.17 -3.95 2.49
C LEU A 26 -7.03 -5.41 2.90
N SER A 27 -7.43 -5.74 4.12
CA SER A 27 -7.32 -7.11 4.64
C SER A 27 -8.24 -8.06 3.87
N GLU A 28 -9.46 -7.63 3.58
CA GLU A 28 -10.40 -8.44 2.82
C GLU A 28 -9.93 -8.65 1.39
N LYS A 29 -9.41 -7.59 0.75
CA LYS A 29 -8.91 -7.69 -0.61
C LYS A 29 -7.68 -8.58 -0.70
N ALA A 30 -6.83 -8.56 0.32
CA ALA A 30 -5.67 -9.45 0.34
C ALA A 30 -6.08 -10.92 0.21
N VAL A 31 -7.18 -11.30 0.88
CA VAL A 31 -7.68 -12.67 0.79
C VAL A 31 -8.33 -12.91 -0.58
N GLU A 32 -9.14 -11.98 -1.05
CA GLU A 32 -9.81 -12.13 -2.36
C GLU A 32 -8.80 -12.28 -3.50
N LEU A 33 -7.66 -11.59 -3.39
CA LEU A 33 -6.61 -11.63 -4.41
C LEU A 33 -5.66 -12.81 -4.27
N GLY A 34 -5.88 -13.66 -3.27
CA GLY A 34 -5.00 -14.82 -3.06
C GLY A 34 -3.66 -14.48 -2.42
N ILE A 35 -3.52 -13.26 -1.92
CA ILE A 35 -2.27 -12.82 -1.27
C ILE A 35 -2.19 -13.37 0.15
N ALA A 36 -3.32 -13.51 0.82
CA ALA A 36 -3.36 -13.97 2.21
C ALA A 36 -4.47 -14.99 2.41
N ASP A 37 -4.35 -15.77 3.49
CA ASP A 37 -5.30 -16.83 3.83
C ASP A 37 -6.36 -16.41 4.82
N ASP A 38 -6.11 -15.35 5.62
CA ASP A 38 -7.01 -14.99 6.71
C ASP A 38 -7.02 -13.48 6.90
N ALA A 39 -8.18 -12.87 6.64
CA ALA A 39 -8.32 -11.41 6.73
C ALA A 39 -8.12 -10.89 8.16
N ALA A 40 -8.58 -11.62 9.16
CA ALA A 40 -8.44 -11.18 10.55
C ALA A 40 -6.97 -11.09 10.96
N SER A 41 -6.15 -12.04 10.51
CA SER A 41 -4.72 -12.02 10.81
C SER A 41 -4.01 -10.86 10.11
N VAL A 42 -4.43 -10.55 8.88
CA VAL A 42 -3.85 -9.43 8.14
C VAL A 42 -4.23 -8.11 8.81
N LEU A 43 -5.50 -7.97 9.21
CA LEU A 43 -5.96 -6.77 9.90
C LEU A 43 -5.21 -6.55 11.21
N ASP A 44 -5.01 -7.64 11.96
CA ASP A 44 -4.25 -7.56 13.20
C ASP A 44 -2.83 -7.08 12.97
N ALA A 45 -2.20 -7.55 11.89
CA ALA A 45 -0.85 -7.12 11.54
C ALA A 45 -0.81 -5.63 11.18
N TYR A 46 -1.81 -5.14 10.43
CA TYR A 46 -1.92 -3.71 10.14
C TYR A 46 -2.06 -2.90 11.44
N HIS A 47 -2.94 -3.35 12.33
CA HIS A 47 -3.15 -2.65 13.62
C HIS A 47 -1.86 -2.57 14.41
N LYS A 48 -1.13 -3.67 14.49
CA LYS A 48 0.15 -3.69 15.20
C LYS A 48 1.12 -2.68 14.64
N ARG A 49 1.19 -2.59 13.32
CA ARG A 49 2.13 -1.65 12.69
C ARG A 49 1.73 -0.20 12.96
N GLU A 50 0.41 0.11 12.89
CA GLU A 50 -0.04 1.47 13.16
C GLU A 50 0.18 1.87 14.62
N GLU A 51 0.13 0.90 15.54
CA GLU A 51 0.41 1.16 16.96
C GLU A 51 1.86 1.57 17.20
N GLU A 52 2.77 1.12 16.34
CA GLU A 52 4.19 1.50 16.43
C GLU A 52 4.43 2.93 15.94
N GLY A 53 3.48 3.47 15.21
CA GLY A 53 3.57 4.80 14.63
C GLY A 53 2.76 4.85 13.35
N SER A 54 2.13 5.97 13.08
CA SER A 54 1.28 6.10 11.90
C SER A 54 2.05 5.88 10.60
N THR A 55 1.42 5.22 9.65
CA THR A 55 1.98 5.08 8.31
C THR A 55 1.49 6.17 7.36
N GLY A 56 0.76 7.16 7.88
CA GLY A 56 0.41 8.34 7.10
C GLY A 56 1.66 9.14 6.79
N MET A 57 1.82 9.55 5.54
CA MET A 57 3.03 10.23 5.08
C MET A 57 2.71 11.67 4.73
N VAL A 58 3.12 12.13 3.55
CA VAL A 58 2.89 13.50 3.12
C VAL A 58 2.07 13.54 1.84
N ASN A 59 1.51 14.68 1.54
CA ASN A 59 0.80 14.94 0.28
C ASN A 59 -0.39 14.00 0.03
N GLY A 60 -1.03 13.53 1.11
CA GLY A 60 -2.22 12.71 0.99
C GLY A 60 -1.98 11.23 0.79
N PHE A 61 -0.75 10.76 0.98
CA PHE A 61 -0.41 9.34 0.82
C PHE A 61 -0.11 8.68 2.15
N SER A 62 -0.50 7.39 2.27
CA SER A 62 -0.10 6.55 3.39
C SER A 62 0.53 5.27 2.84
N ILE A 63 1.36 4.63 3.68
CA ILE A 63 2.00 3.35 3.34
C ILE A 63 1.68 2.33 4.43
N PRO A 64 0.41 1.91 4.53
CA PRO A 64 0.07 0.90 5.52
C PRO A 64 0.74 -0.42 5.15
N HIS A 65 1.29 -1.13 6.12
CA HIS A 65 1.91 -2.39 5.81
C HIS A 65 1.66 -3.44 6.87
N ALA A 66 1.60 -4.69 6.41
CA ALA A 66 1.31 -5.83 7.25
C ALA A 66 2.34 -6.91 6.98
N LYS A 67 2.83 -7.51 8.07
CA LYS A 67 3.75 -8.62 8.03
C LYS A 67 3.11 -9.75 8.81
N SER A 68 2.84 -10.89 8.18
CA SER A 68 2.10 -11.96 8.83
C SER A 68 2.36 -13.29 8.16
N THR A 69 2.34 -14.36 8.97
CA THR A 69 2.45 -15.72 8.42
C THR A 69 1.21 -16.09 7.61
N ALA A 70 0.12 -15.33 7.73
CA ALA A 70 -1.07 -15.52 6.91
C ALA A 70 -0.90 -14.97 5.50
N ILE A 71 0.15 -14.20 5.25
CA ILE A 71 0.43 -13.64 3.93
C ILE A 71 1.31 -14.61 3.16
N ASN A 72 0.85 -15.00 1.96
CA ASN A 72 1.49 -16.04 1.14
C ASN A 72 2.59 -15.53 0.23
N LYS A 73 2.50 -14.25 -0.18
CA LYS A 73 3.48 -13.66 -1.10
C LYS A 73 3.53 -12.15 -0.87
N ALA A 74 4.68 -11.56 -1.14
CA ALA A 74 4.84 -10.13 -1.04
C ALA A 74 4.02 -9.46 -2.15
N ALA A 75 3.29 -8.40 -1.80
CA ALA A 75 2.42 -7.72 -2.76
C ALA A 75 2.18 -6.28 -2.37
N VAL A 76 1.78 -5.48 -3.37
CA VAL A 76 1.40 -4.09 -3.19
C VAL A 76 -0.06 -3.94 -3.59
N ILE A 77 -0.84 -3.24 -2.77
CA ILE A 77 -2.23 -2.91 -3.08
C ILE A 77 -2.37 -1.39 -3.01
N VAL A 78 -2.99 -0.80 -4.02
CA VAL A 78 -3.22 0.66 -4.05
C VAL A 78 -4.71 0.93 -3.94
N VAL A 79 -5.07 1.87 -3.06
CA VAL A 79 -6.46 2.28 -2.91
C VAL A 79 -6.53 3.81 -2.98
N LYS A 80 -7.38 4.31 -3.87
CA LYS A 80 -7.67 5.75 -3.94
C LYS A 80 -9.06 5.96 -3.36
N TYR A 81 -9.18 6.94 -2.48
CA TYR A 81 -10.44 7.19 -1.76
C TYR A 81 -11.20 8.35 -2.41
N THR A 82 -12.54 8.24 -2.48
CA THR A 82 -13.37 9.31 -3.06
C THR A 82 -13.41 10.52 -2.15
N GLY A 83 -13.39 10.28 -0.83
CA GLY A 83 -13.26 11.35 0.14
C GLY A 83 -11.85 11.33 0.68
N GLU A 84 -11.71 11.70 1.93
CA GLU A 84 -10.41 11.69 2.57
C GLU A 84 -10.55 10.99 3.90
N ILE A 85 -9.46 10.34 4.34
CA ILE A 85 -9.46 9.68 5.64
C ILE A 85 -8.89 10.67 6.64
N GLU A 86 -9.76 11.16 7.53
CA GLU A 86 -9.40 12.25 8.43
C GLU A 86 -8.67 11.82 9.68
N ASP A 87 -8.88 10.59 10.13
CA ASP A 87 -8.28 10.12 11.38
C ASP A 87 -6.92 9.44 11.20
N TRP A 88 -6.34 9.51 10.02
CA TRP A 88 -4.98 9.00 9.79
C TRP A 88 -4.01 10.13 10.08
N GLU A 89 -3.16 9.93 11.08
CA GLU A 89 -2.13 10.91 11.41
C GLU A 89 -1.11 10.97 10.29
N THR A 90 -0.71 12.18 9.90
CA THR A 90 0.23 12.38 8.81
C THR A 90 1.33 13.36 9.24
N MET A 91 2.42 13.37 8.47
CA MET A 91 3.58 14.22 8.79
C MET A 91 3.33 15.69 8.49
N ASP A 92 2.42 16.00 7.56
CA ASP A 92 2.12 17.37 7.12
C ASP A 92 0.68 17.79 7.39
N GLU A 93 -0.04 16.98 8.17
CA GLU A 93 -1.45 17.20 8.52
C GLU A 93 -2.41 17.17 7.32
N GLU A 94 -1.95 16.79 6.14
CA GLU A 94 -2.81 16.57 5.00
C GLU A 94 -3.61 15.30 5.20
N LYS A 95 -4.87 15.30 4.76
CA LYS A 95 -5.72 14.10 4.87
C LYS A 95 -5.32 13.07 3.81
N ILE A 96 -5.52 11.80 4.14
CA ILE A 96 -5.12 10.73 3.22
C ILE A 96 -6.15 10.52 2.12
N SER A 97 -5.70 10.57 0.87
CA SER A 97 -6.53 10.32 -0.29
C SER A 97 -6.09 9.07 -1.06
N CYS A 98 -4.93 8.52 -0.74
CA CYS A 98 -4.41 7.33 -1.43
C CYS A 98 -3.52 6.52 -0.48
N ALA A 99 -3.73 5.21 -0.45
CA ALA A 99 -2.87 4.32 0.30
C ALA A 99 -2.13 3.39 -0.66
N ILE A 100 -0.83 3.23 -0.45
CA ILE A 100 -0.02 2.25 -1.16
C ILE A 100 0.40 1.24 -0.11
N SER A 101 -0.29 0.11 -0.08
CA SER A 101 -0.13 -0.87 0.98
C SER A 101 0.87 -1.94 0.61
N LEU A 102 1.67 -2.35 1.59
CA LEU A 102 2.65 -3.43 1.43
C LEU A 102 2.23 -4.63 2.28
N LEU A 103 2.24 -5.80 1.66
CA LEU A 103 1.95 -7.06 2.36
C LEU A 103 3.16 -7.96 2.21
N VAL A 104 3.66 -8.48 3.32
CA VAL A 104 4.89 -9.26 3.33
C VAL A 104 4.72 -10.55 4.14
N PRO A 105 5.10 -11.72 3.58
CA PRO A 105 5.07 -12.95 4.34
C PRO A 105 5.97 -12.85 5.57
N GLY A 106 5.50 -13.38 6.69
CA GLY A 106 6.25 -13.32 7.93
C GLY A 106 7.68 -13.88 7.82
N ALA A 107 7.86 -14.93 7.03
CA ALA A 107 9.18 -15.56 6.86
C ALA A 107 10.15 -14.69 6.06
N GLU A 108 9.64 -13.79 5.22
CA GLU A 108 10.47 -12.94 4.35
C GLU A 108 10.59 -11.51 4.86
N ALA A 109 10.11 -11.26 6.05
CA ALA A 109 9.90 -9.91 6.56
C ALA A 109 11.16 -9.03 6.56
N GLY A 110 12.32 -9.62 6.88
CA GLY A 110 13.54 -8.81 7.04
C GLY A 110 13.93 -8.07 5.78
N THR A 111 14.31 -8.81 4.74
CA THR A 111 14.87 -8.22 3.53
C THR A 111 13.81 -7.67 2.59
N THR A 112 12.79 -8.49 2.28
CA THR A 112 11.76 -8.11 1.32
C THR A 112 10.97 -6.90 1.81
N HIS A 113 10.61 -6.89 3.09
CA HIS A 113 9.89 -5.77 3.69
C HIS A 113 10.65 -4.46 3.54
N LEU A 114 11.94 -4.47 3.90
CA LEU A 114 12.76 -3.26 3.85
C LEU A 114 12.94 -2.77 2.42
N LYS A 115 13.13 -3.69 1.47
CA LYS A 115 13.28 -3.31 0.06
C LYS A 115 12.02 -2.66 -0.48
N LEU A 116 10.85 -3.27 -0.26
CA LEU A 116 9.60 -2.73 -0.75
C LEU A 116 9.29 -1.39 -0.11
N LEU A 117 9.46 -1.30 1.20
CA LEU A 117 9.19 -0.05 1.91
C LEU A 117 10.09 1.07 1.40
N SER A 118 11.38 0.79 1.23
CA SER A 118 12.33 1.78 0.74
C SER A 118 11.97 2.26 -0.66
N LYS A 119 11.63 1.34 -1.56
CA LYS A 119 11.27 1.70 -2.94
C LYS A 119 10.01 2.55 -2.99
N VAL A 120 8.99 2.18 -2.22
CA VAL A 120 7.75 2.96 -2.19
C VAL A 120 7.99 4.33 -1.58
N ALA A 121 8.79 4.41 -0.52
CA ALA A 121 9.10 5.69 0.09
C ALA A 121 9.81 6.62 -0.90
N VAL A 122 10.75 6.09 -1.70
CA VAL A 122 11.43 6.88 -2.73
C VAL A 122 10.46 7.35 -3.80
N MET A 123 9.54 6.49 -4.25
CA MET A 123 8.50 6.89 -5.21
C MET A 123 7.70 8.07 -4.70
N LEU A 124 7.32 8.03 -3.43
CA LEU A 124 6.49 9.09 -2.84
C LEU A 124 7.22 10.41 -2.64
N MET A 125 8.54 10.40 -2.70
CA MET A 125 9.34 11.62 -2.64
C MET A 125 9.35 12.36 -3.97
N GLN A 126 8.93 11.71 -5.05
CA GLN A 126 8.94 12.30 -6.38
C GLN A 126 7.58 12.94 -6.70
N GLU A 127 7.59 14.22 -6.95
CA GLU A 127 6.36 14.98 -7.25
C GLU A 127 5.66 14.42 -8.48
N ASP A 128 6.43 14.08 -9.52
CA ASP A 128 5.84 13.55 -10.75
C ASP A 128 5.06 12.26 -10.50
N PHE A 129 5.61 11.39 -9.67
CA PHE A 129 4.93 10.14 -9.31
C PHE A 129 3.60 10.43 -8.61
N ARG A 130 3.65 11.30 -7.59
CA ARG A 130 2.45 11.63 -6.81
C ARG A 130 1.36 12.24 -7.69
N GLU A 131 1.74 13.18 -8.56
CA GLU A 131 0.79 13.84 -9.42
C GLU A 131 0.16 12.89 -10.43
N THR A 132 0.97 11.97 -10.98
CA THR A 132 0.47 10.98 -11.93
C THR A 132 -0.53 10.04 -11.26
N VAL A 133 -0.23 9.56 -10.06
CA VAL A 133 -1.15 8.66 -9.34
C VAL A 133 -2.44 9.39 -8.99
N LYS A 134 -2.35 10.63 -8.53
CA LYS A 134 -3.54 11.40 -8.17
C LYS A 134 -4.44 11.68 -9.37
N ALA A 135 -3.85 11.94 -10.51
CA ALA A 135 -4.60 12.25 -11.74
C ALA A 135 -5.13 11.00 -12.45
N ALA A 136 -4.52 9.85 -12.21
CA ALA A 136 -4.88 8.63 -12.93
C ALA A 136 -6.27 8.15 -12.55
N SER A 137 -7.04 7.76 -13.58
CA SER A 137 -8.36 7.18 -13.38
C SER A 137 -8.43 5.75 -13.92
N ASP A 138 -7.27 5.14 -14.19
CA ASP A 138 -7.15 3.83 -14.79
C ASP A 138 -6.21 2.97 -13.93
N ALA A 139 -6.73 1.83 -13.45
CA ALA A 139 -5.97 0.93 -12.62
C ALA A 139 -4.71 0.40 -13.32
N GLU A 140 -4.80 0.15 -14.63
CA GLU A 140 -3.66 -0.36 -15.39
C GLU A 140 -2.52 0.65 -15.44
N GLU A 141 -2.85 1.92 -15.56
CA GLU A 141 -1.85 2.99 -15.59
C GLU A 141 -1.08 3.05 -14.26
N ILE A 142 -1.80 2.99 -13.16
CA ILE A 142 -1.19 3.03 -11.83
C ILE A 142 -0.31 1.80 -11.59
N ALA A 143 -0.83 0.62 -11.94
CA ALA A 143 -0.07 -0.62 -11.76
C ALA A 143 1.21 -0.59 -12.59
N ALA A 144 1.14 -0.14 -13.85
CA ALA A 144 2.30 -0.06 -14.72
C ALA A 144 3.35 0.92 -14.16
N LEU A 145 2.90 2.05 -13.65
CA LEU A 145 3.79 3.05 -13.07
C LEU A 145 4.56 2.50 -11.87
N ILE A 146 3.84 1.84 -10.98
CA ILE A 146 4.46 1.28 -9.78
C ILE A 146 5.42 0.15 -10.13
N ASN A 147 5.01 -0.76 -11.02
CA ASN A 147 5.87 -1.86 -11.43
C ASN A 147 7.15 -1.36 -12.11
N ALA A 148 7.05 -0.32 -12.93
CA ALA A 148 8.23 0.24 -13.60
C ALA A 148 9.25 0.73 -12.57
N ASN A 149 8.77 1.40 -11.51
CA ASN A 149 9.65 1.88 -10.46
C ASN A 149 10.26 0.75 -9.63
N LEU A 150 9.48 -0.31 -9.39
CA LEU A 150 9.99 -1.46 -8.65
C LEU A 150 11.05 -2.23 -9.45
N GLU A 151 10.82 -2.38 -10.76
CA GLU A 151 11.74 -3.09 -11.63
C GLU A 151 13.05 -2.34 -11.82
N ASP A 152 12.99 -1.03 -11.97
CA ASP A 152 14.19 -0.22 -12.12
C ASP A 152 15.15 -0.43 -10.95
N ASP A 153 14.60 -0.49 -9.74
CA ASP A 153 15.42 -0.70 -8.55
C ASP A 153 15.99 -2.11 -8.49
N GLU A 154 15.28 -3.09 -9.03
CA GLU A 154 15.77 -4.46 -9.09
C GLU A 154 17.00 -4.58 -9.97
N ASP A 155 17.03 -3.83 -11.06
CA ASP A 155 18.14 -3.86 -12.01
C ASP A 155 19.45 -3.32 -11.41
N GLU A 156 19.34 -2.52 -10.37
CA GLU A 156 20.50 -1.94 -9.70
C GLU A 156 21.11 -2.86 -8.65
N LEU A 157 20.45 -3.93 -8.37
CA LEU A 157 20.91 -4.88 -7.37
C LEU A 157 21.70 -6.02 -8.01
#